data_f7b16768af540c5706aafc302668c75c
#
_entry.id   f7b16768af540c5706aafc302668c75c
#
_cell.length_a   1.000
_cell.length_b   1.000
_cell.length_c   1.000
_cell.angle_alpha   90.00
_cell.angle_beta   90.00
_cell.angle_gamma   90.00
#
_symmetry.space_group_name_H-M   'P 1'
#
loop_
_entity.id
_entity.type
_entity.pdbx_description
1 polymer ?
#
loop_
_entity_poly.entity_id
_entity_poly.type
_entity_poly.pdbx_seq_one_letter_code
_entity_poly.pdbx_strand_id
1 'polypeptide(L)'
;MLLRVGIHCDDVIFEKDNVYGNGVNIAARLEAQCAPGQILVSRVINEQVSSRIEAISRAVGTKKLKNISNEFEVFTISTGKTQTLVPAAVEENHEEVGRTQKPILSVLPFKNLNANEDSSFLIDGIYEDILTELSMVRQLSVVSRQSSLNFAGSDDELEQFVAKFKVNYLIQGSIRSAGSNVRVTVSLVATDTKEILWSKRFDRALHDIFEVQDEIVRNVTQAILGEIELASLNRAKRKPTENMSSYEFLLRGKEGHHEFNAEANAHALLMFDKAIESDPENAQAYAWKACTLGQAVARGYIDRSFDEVMPEFSSLMDRALKSDPNDFECHRLLCAVHSVTGKYKSAVEHGRKAFDMVPNDPRILQQYGEILLKTGQTEKGCDLTLLAMEYDPVPQGQTNGDKRKRDAVFACLMDDRVDLGLELAEAIEERPENTLLYAAAMAVAKAGSLEGFGWLVADLKNAKGSEMEAVIEEMGKYDVVIQSTLREVFLDHITKLRPKLKLVG
;
A
#
# COMPACT_ATOMS: atom_id res chain seq x y z
N MET A 1 18.15 -24.98 7.28
CA MET A 1 16.86 -24.75 7.92
C MET A 1 17.08 -24.84 9.42
N LEU A 2 16.81 -23.77 10.18
CA LEU A 2 16.93 -23.75 11.64
C LEU A 2 15.53 -23.79 12.24
N LEU A 3 15.24 -24.83 13.01
CA LEU A 3 13.93 -24.99 13.65
C LEU A 3 13.91 -24.24 15.00
N ARG A 4 12.74 -23.82 15.44
CA ARG A 4 12.44 -23.38 16.80
C ARG A 4 11.60 -24.47 17.45
N VAL A 5 11.88 -24.80 18.69
CA VAL A 5 11.15 -25.85 19.39
C VAL A 5 10.80 -25.40 20.80
N GLY A 6 9.51 -25.37 21.12
CA GLY A 6 8.99 -25.12 22.45
C GLY A 6 8.38 -26.43 23.01
N ILE A 7 8.79 -26.87 24.21
CA ILE A 7 8.30 -28.12 24.80
C ILE A 7 7.71 -27.85 26.20
N HIS A 8 6.52 -28.34 26.42
CA HIS A 8 5.85 -28.34 27.71
C HIS A 8 5.04 -29.64 27.87
N CYS A 9 4.81 -30.08 29.08
CA CYS A 9 3.99 -31.25 29.40
C CYS A 9 2.83 -30.83 30.31
N ASP A 10 1.62 -31.06 29.85
CA ASP A 10 0.38 -30.79 30.56
C ASP A 10 -0.74 -31.61 29.90
N ASP A 11 -1.92 -31.65 30.51
CA ASP A 11 -3.08 -32.33 29.98
C ASP A 11 -3.56 -31.64 28.70
N VAL A 12 -3.92 -32.45 27.69
CA VAL A 12 -4.44 -32.00 26.40
C VAL A 12 -5.74 -32.68 26.04
N ILE A 13 -6.61 -32.00 25.32
CA ILE A 13 -7.87 -32.50 24.81
C ILE A 13 -7.74 -32.74 23.33
N PHE A 14 -8.04 -33.94 22.87
CA PHE A 14 -8.09 -34.32 21.46
C PHE A 14 -9.52 -34.21 20.95
N GLU A 15 -9.74 -33.40 19.92
CA GLU A 15 -11.04 -33.28 19.27
C GLU A 15 -10.86 -33.32 17.75
N LYS A 16 -11.28 -34.44 17.13
CA LYS A 16 -11.05 -34.77 15.70
C LYS A 16 -9.56 -34.73 15.36
N ASP A 17 -9.16 -33.81 14.46
CA ASP A 17 -7.77 -33.63 14.00
C ASP A 17 -7.01 -32.52 14.73
N ASN A 18 -7.56 -32.00 15.84
CA ASN A 18 -6.98 -30.90 16.58
C ASN A 18 -6.69 -31.25 18.04
N VAL A 19 -5.69 -30.58 18.60
CA VAL A 19 -5.27 -30.73 20.00
C VAL A 19 -5.44 -29.39 20.72
N TYR A 20 -6.17 -29.40 21.81
CA TYR A 20 -6.46 -28.21 22.61
C TYR A 20 -6.01 -28.42 24.06
N GLY A 21 -5.75 -27.33 24.74
CA GLY A 21 -5.43 -27.32 26.15
C GLY A 21 -4.42 -26.26 26.55
N ASN A 22 -4.30 -26.03 27.84
CA ASN A 22 -3.38 -25.06 28.38
C ASN A 22 -1.91 -25.42 28.04
N GLY A 23 -1.59 -26.72 28.05
CA GLY A 23 -0.27 -27.22 27.68
C GLY A 23 0.14 -26.90 26.25
N VAL A 24 -0.80 -26.99 25.30
CA VAL A 24 -0.56 -26.62 23.90
C VAL A 24 -0.23 -25.14 23.77
N ASN A 25 -0.97 -24.29 24.48
CA ASN A 25 -0.76 -22.85 24.49
C ASN A 25 0.60 -22.48 25.12
N ILE A 26 1.02 -23.13 26.19
CA ILE A 26 2.32 -22.93 26.83
C ILE A 26 3.46 -23.33 25.87
N ALA A 27 3.36 -24.52 25.23
CA ALA A 27 4.36 -24.98 24.27
C ALA A 27 4.51 -24.02 23.08
N ALA A 28 3.41 -23.53 22.50
CA ALA A 28 3.42 -22.54 21.42
C ALA A 28 4.02 -21.21 21.85
N ARG A 29 3.81 -20.77 23.12
CA ARG A 29 4.43 -19.55 23.65
C ARG A 29 5.92 -19.70 23.91
N LEU A 30 6.37 -20.89 24.32
CA LEU A 30 7.79 -21.21 24.45
C LEU A 30 8.48 -21.22 23.07
N GLU A 31 7.84 -21.84 22.05
CA GLU A 31 8.33 -21.83 20.68
C GLU A 31 8.49 -20.40 20.16
N ALA A 32 7.48 -19.54 20.35
CA ALA A 32 7.50 -18.14 19.89
C ALA A 32 8.65 -17.31 20.55
N GLN A 33 9.17 -17.73 21.70
CA GLN A 33 10.30 -17.10 22.37
C GLN A 33 11.65 -17.73 22.04
N CYS A 34 11.66 -18.81 21.23
CA CYS A 34 12.90 -19.45 20.81
C CYS A 34 13.63 -18.62 19.74
N ALA A 35 14.95 -18.54 19.87
CA ALA A 35 15.80 -18.15 18.75
C ALA A 35 15.87 -19.29 17.70
N PRO A 36 16.14 -19.00 16.42
CA PRO A 36 16.33 -20.02 15.40
C PRO A 36 17.43 -21.03 15.79
N GLY A 37 17.11 -22.31 15.75
CA GLY A 37 18.00 -23.39 16.17
C GLY A 37 17.99 -23.68 17.68
N GLN A 38 17.14 -23.03 18.45
CA GLN A 38 17.04 -23.18 19.88
C GLN A 38 15.87 -24.09 20.28
N ILE A 39 16.04 -24.81 21.40
CA ILE A 39 15.00 -25.58 22.07
C ILE A 39 14.76 -24.93 23.44
N LEU A 40 13.54 -24.44 23.67
CA LEU A 40 13.11 -23.95 24.98
C LEU A 40 12.16 -24.96 25.64
N VAL A 41 12.39 -25.24 26.90
CA VAL A 41 11.57 -26.16 27.66
C VAL A 41 11.15 -25.55 28.99
N SER A 42 9.97 -25.93 29.47
CA SER A 42 9.54 -25.60 30.82
C SER A 42 10.31 -26.41 31.87
N ARG A 43 10.28 -25.96 33.13
CA ARG A 43 10.90 -26.64 34.26
C ARG A 43 10.51 -28.11 34.35
N VAL A 44 9.23 -28.44 34.18
CA VAL A 44 8.71 -29.82 34.21
C VAL A 44 9.43 -30.71 33.20
N ILE A 45 9.62 -30.22 31.98
CA ILE A 45 10.35 -30.96 30.94
C ILE A 45 11.83 -31.07 31.28
N ASN A 46 12.43 -29.97 31.75
CA ASN A 46 13.85 -29.95 32.14
C ASN A 46 14.14 -31.01 33.23
N GLU A 47 13.32 -31.12 34.24
CA GLU A 47 13.46 -32.11 35.30
C GLU A 47 13.29 -33.55 34.81
N GLN A 48 12.42 -33.78 33.83
CA GLN A 48 12.20 -35.12 33.25
C GLN A 48 13.32 -35.57 32.32
N VAL A 49 13.97 -34.67 31.60
CA VAL A 49 14.96 -35.03 30.58
C VAL A 49 16.41 -34.95 31.07
N SER A 50 16.69 -34.13 32.09
CA SER A 50 18.04 -33.88 32.61
C SER A 50 18.78 -35.14 33.09
N SER A 51 18.05 -36.18 33.48
CA SER A 51 18.58 -37.49 33.90
C SER A 51 18.56 -38.58 32.82
N ARG A 52 17.97 -38.29 31.66
CA ARG A 52 17.69 -39.32 30.62
C ARG A 52 18.37 -39.08 29.29
N ILE A 53 18.85 -37.87 29.03
CA ILE A 53 19.57 -37.55 27.81
C ILE A 53 20.87 -36.83 28.12
N GLU A 54 21.89 -37.10 27.31
CA GLU A 54 23.16 -36.35 27.36
C GLU A 54 22.97 -34.99 26.65
N ALA A 55 22.33 -34.07 27.36
CA ALA A 55 22.11 -32.73 26.88
C ALA A 55 22.51 -31.69 27.93
N ILE A 56 23.04 -30.58 27.47
CA ILE A 56 23.37 -29.44 28.32
C ILE A 56 22.12 -28.60 28.49
N SER A 57 21.61 -28.54 29.72
CA SER A 57 20.51 -27.66 30.10
C SER A 57 21.07 -26.39 30.75
N ARG A 58 20.52 -25.23 30.35
CA ARG A 58 20.82 -23.94 30.95
C ARG A 58 19.54 -23.18 31.29
N ALA A 59 19.46 -22.66 32.51
CA ALA A 59 18.34 -21.80 32.91
C ALA A 59 18.36 -20.48 32.11
N VAL A 60 17.22 -20.11 31.54
CA VAL A 60 17.01 -18.81 30.87
C VAL A 60 16.38 -17.81 31.82
N GLY A 61 15.83 -18.30 32.94
CA GLY A 61 15.15 -17.51 33.96
C GLY A 61 13.64 -17.67 33.92
N THR A 62 12.97 -16.92 34.77
CA THR A 62 11.52 -16.93 34.90
C THR A 62 10.90 -16.04 33.82
N LYS A 63 9.95 -16.58 33.06
CA LYS A 63 9.25 -15.90 31.96
C LYS A 63 7.75 -15.85 32.23
N LYS A 64 7.17 -14.67 32.02
CA LYS A 64 5.73 -14.48 31.98
C LYS A 64 5.25 -14.71 30.55
N LEU A 65 4.42 -15.72 30.35
CA LEU A 65 3.88 -16.04 29.03
C LEU A 65 2.57 -15.27 28.79
N LYS A 66 2.40 -14.73 27.59
CA LYS A 66 1.24 -13.90 27.23
C LYS A 66 -0.07 -14.66 27.46
N ASN A 67 -1.01 -14.04 28.19
CA ASN A 67 -2.33 -14.62 28.56
C ASN A 67 -2.26 -15.88 29.46
N ILE A 68 -1.18 -16.06 30.22
CA ILE A 68 -1.06 -17.13 31.20
C ILE A 68 -0.71 -16.47 32.54
N SER A 69 -1.51 -16.76 33.57
CA SER A 69 -1.42 -16.08 34.87
C SER A 69 -0.16 -16.42 35.65
N ASN A 70 0.46 -17.56 35.39
CA ASN A 70 1.61 -18.07 36.11
C ASN A 70 2.92 -17.72 35.40
N GLU A 71 3.96 -17.49 36.19
CA GLU A 71 5.32 -17.37 35.68
C GLU A 71 5.95 -18.76 35.52
N PHE A 72 6.69 -18.95 34.43
CA PHE A 72 7.34 -20.22 34.11
C PHE A 72 8.86 -20.09 34.13
N GLU A 73 9.50 -20.98 34.85
CA GLU A 73 10.93 -21.16 34.75
C GLU A 73 11.29 -21.92 33.49
N VAL A 74 12.13 -21.32 32.65
CA VAL A 74 12.41 -21.77 31.26
C VAL A 74 13.88 -22.12 31.13
N PHE A 75 14.16 -23.20 30.42
CA PHE A 75 15.50 -23.71 30.18
C PHE A 75 15.76 -23.88 28.68
N THR A 76 17.00 -23.69 28.24
CA THR A 76 17.46 -24.12 26.93
C THR A 76 18.08 -25.49 27.03
N ILE A 77 17.84 -26.32 25.99
CA ILE A 77 18.50 -27.64 25.85
C ILE A 77 19.37 -27.62 24.60
N SER A 78 20.65 -28.02 24.72
CA SER A 78 21.56 -28.20 23.60
C SER A 78 22.25 -29.54 23.66
N THR A 79 22.35 -30.24 22.53
CA THR A 79 23.16 -31.45 22.37
C THR A 79 24.57 -31.03 21.99
N GLY A 80 25.57 -31.27 22.79
CA GLY A 80 26.94 -30.73 22.77
C GLY A 80 27.72 -30.69 21.43
N LYS A 81 27.07 -30.79 20.30
CA LYS A 81 27.65 -30.71 18.94
C LYS A 81 27.45 -29.37 18.26
N THR A 82 26.73 -28.44 18.86
CA THR A 82 26.54 -27.09 18.30
C THR A 82 27.02 -26.08 19.34
N GLN A 83 28.25 -25.62 19.19
CA GLN A 83 28.72 -24.40 19.89
C GLN A 83 27.95 -23.20 19.32
N THR A 84 26.86 -22.86 19.96
CA THR A 84 26.31 -21.52 19.85
C THR A 84 26.77 -20.76 21.10
N LEU A 85 27.79 -19.94 20.95
CA LEU A 85 28.19 -18.94 21.92
C LEU A 85 26.98 -18.07 22.22
N VAL A 86 26.42 -18.23 23.42
CA VAL A 86 25.52 -17.23 23.99
C VAL A 86 26.41 -16.25 24.70
N PRO A 87 26.54 -15.01 24.31
CA PRO A 87 27.18 -13.99 25.10
C PRO A 87 26.34 -13.77 26.36
N ALA A 88 27.03 -13.69 27.54
CA ALA A 88 26.45 -13.14 28.74
C ALA A 88 25.87 -11.76 28.45
N ALA A 89 24.80 -11.42 29.18
CA ALA A 89 24.19 -10.10 29.11
C ALA A 89 25.25 -9.02 29.37
N VAL A 90 25.77 -8.46 28.30
CA VAL A 90 26.38 -7.15 28.26
C VAL A 90 25.29 -6.28 27.65
N GLU A 91 24.88 -5.27 28.39
CA GLU A 91 24.18 -4.13 27.83
C GLU A 91 25.16 -3.44 26.86
N GLU A 92 25.25 -3.97 25.67
CA GLU A 92 25.88 -3.27 24.57
C GLU A 92 24.76 -2.76 23.66
N ASN A 93 24.71 -1.44 23.54
CA ASN A 93 24.10 -0.73 22.45
C ASN A 93 24.66 -1.28 21.14
N HIS A 94 24.11 -2.40 20.66
CA HIS A 94 24.21 -2.74 19.26
C HIS A 94 23.22 -1.87 18.51
N GLU A 95 23.72 -0.80 17.94
CA GLU A 95 23.13 -0.25 16.73
C GLU A 95 22.89 -1.43 15.79
N GLU A 96 21.62 -1.83 15.62
CA GLU A 96 21.21 -2.81 14.62
C GLU A 96 21.42 -2.18 13.24
N VAL A 97 22.64 -2.26 12.76
CA VAL A 97 22.96 -1.96 11.37
C VAL A 97 22.35 -3.08 10.52
N GLY A 98 21.25 -2.77 9.81
CA GLY A 98 20.80 -3.58 8.69
C GLY A 98 19.41 -4.22 8.74
N ARG A 99 18.59 -4.08 9.80
CA ARG A 99 17.17 -4.46 9.71
C ARG A 99 16.34 -3.30 9.26
N THR A 100 15.45 -3.55 8.33
CA THR A 100 14.44 -2.61 7.81
C THR A 100 13.75 -1.92 8.98
N GLN A 101 14.24 -0.74 9.39
CA GLN A 101 13.52 0.05 10.39
C GLN A 101 12.32 0.69 9.70
N LYS A 102 11.22 -0.09 9.64
CA LYS A 102 9.92 0.45 9.25
C LYS A 102 9.55 1.56 10.22
N PRO A 103 8.97 2.65 9.75
CA PRO A 103 8.43 3.67 10.63
C PRO A 103 7.45 3.06 11.63
N ILE A 104 7.60 3.42 12.91
CA ILE A 104 6.72 2.96 13.98
C ILE A 104 5.72 4.05 14.28
N LEU A 105 4.45 3.72 14.16
CA LEU A 105 3.31 4.59 14.34
C LEU A 105 2.48 4.16 15.54
N SER A 106 1.99 5.12 16.32
CA SER A 106 0.96 4.88 17.32
C SER A 106 -0.24 5.77 17.10
N VAL A 107 -1.43 5.19 17.19
CA VAL A 107 -2.69 5.93 17.26
C VAL A 107 -3.04 6.10 18.73
N LEU A 108 -3.11 7.34 19.22
CA LEU A 108 -3.52 7.63 20.58
C LEU A 108 -5.05 7.66 20.67
N PRO A 109 -5.63 7.32 21.84
CA PRO A 109 -7.08 7.43 22.06
C PRO A 109 -7.57 8.84 21.73
N PHE A 110 -8.63 8.94 20.93
CA PHE A 110 -9.20 10.24 20.56
C PHE A 110 -9.92 10.87 21.75
N LYS A 111 -9.74 12.18 21.91
CA LYS A 111 -10.37 12.94 23.01
C LYS A 111 -11.81 13.23 22.69
N ASN A 112 -12.72 12.82 23.58
CA ASN A 112 -14.11 13.27 23.55
C ASN A 112 -14.20 14.69 24.16
N LEU A 113 -14.55 15.66 23.36
CA LEU A 113 -14.70 17.05 23.81
C LEU A 113 -16.16 17.39 24.25
N ASN A 114 -17.05 16.40 24.25
CA ASN A 114 -18.42 16.52 24.70
C ASN A 114 -18.61 15.82 26.04
N ALA A 115 -19.52 16.36 26.83
CA ALA A 115 -19.94 15.75 28.09
C ALA A 115 -20.92 14.57 27.92
N ASN A 116 -21.39 14.26 26.70
CA ASN A 116 -22.42 13.25 26.44
C ASN A 116 -21.81 11.91 26.03
N GLU A 117 -22.33 10.82 26.60
CA GLU A 117 -21.92 9.44 26.35
C GLU A 117 -22.26 8.95 24.92
N ASP A 118 -23.24 9.58 24.25
CA ASP A 118 -23.77 9.13 22.96
C ASP A 118 -22.77 9.18 21.79
N SER A 119 -21.61 9.84 21.93
CA SER A 119 -20.59 9.91 20.89
C SER A 119 -19.39 8.98 21.14
N SER A 120 -19.38 8.24 22.23
CA SER A 120 -18.25 7.35 22.59
C SER A 120 -18.05 6.23 21.58
N PHE A 121 -19.13 5.61 21.10
CA PHE A 121 -19.05 4.52 20.12
C PHE A 121 -18.50 4.99 18.76
N LEU A 122 -18.80 6.22 18.31
CA LEU A 122 -18.22 6.79 17.09
C LEU A 122 -16.71 7.02 17.24
N ILE A 123 -16.31 7.49 18.42
CA ILE A 123 -14.89 7.70 18.74
C ILE A 123 -14.13 6.39 18.71
N ASP A 124 -14.67 5.38 19.38
CA ASP A 124 -14.07 4.05 19.44
C ASP A 124 -14.04 3.41 18.04
N GLY A 125 -15.12 3.56 17.25
CA GLY A 125 -15.20 3.05 15.89
C GLY A 125 -14.15 3.68 14.97
N ILE A 126 -14.07 5.00 14.89
CA ILE A 126 -13.07 5.71 14.07
C ILE A 126 -11.64 5.32 14.51
N TYR A 127 -11.39 5.22 15.82
CA TYR A 127 -10.11 4.82 16.36
C TYR A 127 -9.71 3.40 15.94
N GLU A 128 -10.62 2.43 16.07
CA GLU A 128 -10.40 1.03 15.70
C GLU A 128 -10.17 0.87 14.21
N ASP A 129 -10.95 1.56 13.38
CA ASP A 129 -10.86 1.45 11.93
C ASP A 129 -9.57 2.07 11.41
N ILE A 130 -9.16 3.25 11.92
CA ILE A 130 -7.85 3.84 11.58
C ILE A 130 -6.72 2.88 11.98
N LEU A 131 -6.79 2.30 13.17
CA LEU A 131 -5.78 1.34 13.64
C LEU A 131 -5.73 0.10 12.76
N THR A 132 -6.89 -0.41 12.36
CA THR A 132 -7.03 -1.59 11.51
C THR A 132 -6.47 -1.32 10.13
N GLU A 133 -6.90 -0.26 9.46
CA GLU A 133 -6.43 0.14 8.12
C GLU A 133 -4.90 0.35 8.09
N LEU A 134 -4.36 1.09 9.07
CA LEU A 134 -2.91 1.33 9.16
C LEU A 134 -2.12 0.05 9.48
N SER A 135 -2.70 -0.90 10.22
CA SER A 135 -2.07 -2.18 10.54
C SER A 135 -1.95 -3.11 9.34
N MET A 136 -2.78 -2.92 8.29
CA MET A 136 -2.66 -3.65 7.03
C MET A 136 -1.50 -3.15 6.17
N VAL A 137 -0.98 -1.96 6.45
CA VAL A 137 0.14 -1.36 5.71
C VAL A 137 1.45 -1.96 6.17
N ARG A 138 2.03 -2.83 5.35
CA ARG A 138 3.25 -3.60 5.71
C ARG A 138 4.52 -2.76 5.86
N GLN A 139 4.56 -1.57 5.28
CA GLN A 139 5.67 -0.63 5.42
C GLN A 139 5.70 0.07 6.78
N LEU A 140 4.63 -0.01 7.54
CA LEU A 140 4.51 0.54 8.88
C LEU A 140 4.54 -0.55 9.95
N SER A 141 5.02 -0.19 11.12
CA SER A 141 4.83 -0.96 12.34
C SER A 141 3.88 -0.19 13.24
N VAL A 142 2.69 -0.72 13.48
CA VAL A 142 1.69 -0.03 14.29
C VAL A 142 1.71 -0.57 15.73
N VAL A 143 1.82 0.33 16.70
CA VAL A 143 1.76 -0.03 18.13
C VAL A 143 0.36 -0.53 18.46
N SER A 144 0.27 -1.63 19.20
CA SER A 144 -1.01 -2.24 19.53
C SER A 144 -1.93 -1.31 20.33
N ARG A 145 -3.26 -1.47 20.11
CA ARG A 145 -4.30 -0.75 20.87
C ARG A 145 -4.07 -0.79 22.37
N GLN A 146 -3.81 -1.96 22.91
CA GLN A 146 -3.61 -2.15 24.35
C GLN A 146 -2.44 -1.31 24.88
N SER A 147 -1.37 -1.21 24.13
CA SER A 147 -0.22 -0.39 24.50
C SER A 147 -0.53 1.11 24.46
N SER A 148 -1.29 1.55 23.45
CA SER A 148 -1.68 2.96 23.29
C SER A 148 -2.72 3.39 24.32
N LEU A 149 -3.66 2.51 24.72
CA LEU A 149 -4.65 2.78 25.78
C LEU A 149 -4.03 2.87 27.18
N ASN A 150 -2.92 2.21 27.42
CA ASN A 150 -2.22 2.28 28.72
C ASN A 150 -1.48 3.61 28.92
N PHE A 151 -1.49 4.49 27.92
CA PHE A 151 -0.97 5.84 28.03
C PHE A 151 -1.97 6.74 28.78
N ALA A 152 -1.61 7.21 29.96
CA ALA A 152 -2.51 7.95 30.85
C ALA A 152 -2.65 9.45 30.55
N GLY A 153 -1.91 9.98 29.58
CA GLY A 153 -2.16 11.30 28.99
C GLY A 153 -1.32 12.47 29.52
N SER A 154 -0.30 12.23 30.37
CA SER A 154 0.66 13.30 30.72
C SER A 154 1.80 13.37 29.68
N ASP A 155 2.43 14.55 29.54
CA ASP A 155 3.51 14.76 28.58
C ASP A 155 4.74 13.90 28.91
N ASP A 156 5.07 13.72 30.19
CA ASP A 156 6.16 12.88 30.64
C ASP A 156 5.94 11.41 30.32
N GLU A 157 4.70 10.91 30.46
CA GLU A 157 4.32 9.57 30.10
C GLU A 157 4.33 9.36 28.59
N LEU A 158 3.99 10.38 27.81
CA LEU A 158 4.09 10.34 26.37
C LEU A 158 5.53 10.19 25.90
N GLU A 159 6.47 10.93 26.50
CA GLU A 159 7.89 10.80 26.17
C GLU A 159 8.42 9.41 26.53
N GLN A 160 8.05 8.86 27.68
CA GLN A 160 8.40 7.50 28.07
C GLN A 160 7.77 6.45 27.12
N PHE A 161 6.54 6.63 26.73
CA PHE A 161 5.84 5.76 25.76
C PHE A 161 6.55 5.79 24.39
N VAL A 162 6.85 6.98 23.87
CA VAL A 162 7.56 7.18 22.60
C VAL A 162 8.94 6.52 22.65
N ALA A 163 9.69 6.71 23.72
CA ALA A 163 11.01 6.10 23.90
C ALA A 163 10.95 4.57 23.99
N LYS A 164 10.00 4.04 24.78
CA LYS A 164 9.82 2.59 25.00
C LYS A 164 9.49 1.84 23.72
N PHE A 165 8.60 2.38 22.89
CA PHE A 165 8.15 1.75 21.65
C PHE A 165 8.89 2.26 20.41
N LYS A 166 9.85 3.19 20.57
CA LYS A 166 10.59 3.85 19.48
C LYS A 166 9.66 4.43 18.42
N VAL A 167 8.55 5.04 18.87
CA VAL A 167 7.51 5.59 17.99
C VAL A 167 8.07 6.75 17.19
N ASN A 168 7.93 6.72 15.87
CA ASN A 168 8.35 7.80 14.96
C ASN A 168 7.22 8.81 14.71
N TYR A 169 5.98 8.33 14.73
CA TYR A 169 4.80 9.13 14.40
C TYR A 169 3.66 8.85 15.35
N LEU A 170 2.96 9.90 15.75
CA LEU A 170 1.75 9.82 16.57
C LEU A 170 0.56 10.34 15.80
N ILE A 171 -0.53 9.57 15.78
CA ILE A 171 -1.84 10.05 15.38
C ILE A 171 -2.60 10.40 16.64
N GLN A 172 -3.10 11.60 16.68
CA GLN A 172 -3.95 12.10 17.78
C GLN A 172 -5.18 12.81 17.20
N GLY A 173 -6.29 12.72 17.90
CA GLY A 173 -7.52 13.35 17.44
C GLY A 173 -8.45 13.73 18.55
N SER A 174 -9.48 14.47 18.17
CA SER A 174 -10.57 14.83 19.04
C SER A 174 -11.90 14.82 18.28
N ILE A 175 -12.97 14.48 18.99
CA ILE A 175 -14.32 14.47 18.44
C ILE A 175 -15.20 15.40 19.29
N ARG A 176 -16.03 16.18 18.60
CA ARG A 176 -17.03 17.05 19.21
C ARG A 176 -18.33 16.92 18.42
N SER A 177 -19.42 16.58 19.10
CA SER A 177 -20.75 16.58 18.50
C SER A 177 -21.57 17.78 19.02
N ALA A 178 -22.43 18.33 18.15
CA ALA A 178 -23.35 19.42 18.47
C ALA A 178 -24.65 19.20 17.69
N GLY A 179 -25.67 18.67 18.36
CA GLY A 179 -26.93 18.26 17.73
C GLY A 179 -26.69 17.16 16.72
N SER A 180 -27.13 17.38 15.47
CA SER A 180 -26.96 16.44 14.36
C SER A 180 -25.61 16.52 13.64
N ASN A 181 -24.67 17.33 14.13
CA ASN A 181 -23.36 17.50 13.48
C ASN A 181 -22.24 16.97 14.35
N VAL A 182 -21.26 16.34 13.70
CA VAL A 182 -20.01 15.89 14.31
C VAL A 182 -18.84 16.61 13.68
N ARG A 183 -17.91 17.01 14.53
CA ARG A 183 -16.60 17.53 14.13
C ARG A 183 -15.52 16.59 14.63
N VAL A 184 -14.74 16.06 13.69
CA VAL A 184 -13.57 15.24 13.97
C VAL A 184 -12.34 16.01 13.56
N THR A 185 -11.35 16.10 14.44
CA THR A 185 -10.04 16.68 14.12
C THR A 185 -9.00 15.58 14.32
N VAL A 186 -8.14 15.40 13.32
CA VAL A 186 -7.06 14.42 13.37
C VAL A 186 -5.75 15.09 13.00
N SER A 187 -4.68 14.74 13.67
CA SER A 187 -3.33 15.27 13.41
C SER A 187 -2.30 14.15 13.44
N LEU A 188 -1.29 14.24 12.56
CA LEU A 188 -0.09 13.44 12.53
C LEU A 188 1.07 14.27 13.06
N VAL A 189 1.78 13.75 14.06
CA VAL A 189 2.92 14.41 14.71
C VAL A 189 4.18 13.55 14.55
N ALA A 190 5.27 14.15 14.11
CA ALA A 190 6.59 13.52 14.17
C ALA A 190 7.13 13.61 15.59
N THR A 191 7.60 12.49 16.15
CA THR A 191 8.03 12.44 17.56
C THR A 191 9.41 13.03 17.80
N ASP A 192 10.28 13.01 16.78
CA ASP A 192 11.66 13.53 16.83
C ASP A 192 11.73 15.06 16.80
N THR A 193 10.89 15.69 15.93
CA THR A 193 10.83 17.14 15.80
C THR A 193 9.70 17.79 16.60
N LYS A 194 8.74 16.98 17.05
CA LYS A 194 7.47 17.42 17.68
C LYS A 194 6.62 18.29 16.74
N GLU A 195 6.87 18.26 15.43
CA GLU A 195 6.13 19.01 14.42
C GLU A 195 4.84 18.28 14.03
N ILE A 196 3.78 19.05 13.81
CA ILE A 196 2.56 18.55 13.20
C ILE A 196 2.79 18.51 11.69
N LEU A 197 2.96 17.29 11.15
CA LEU A 197 3.16 17.07 9.73
C LEU A 197 1.88 17.29 8.94
N TRP A 198 0.75 16.90 9.52
CA TRP A 198 -0.56 17.02 8.89
C TRP A 198 -1.64 17.19 9.96
N SER A 199 -2.66 17.98 9.63
CA SER A 199 -3.87 18.11 10.44
C SER A 199 -5.07 18.44 9.57
N LYS A 200 -6.19 17.76 9.81
CA LYS A 200 -7.44 17.99 9.09
C LYS A 200 -8.63 17.94 10.02
N ARG A 201 -9.62 18.80 9.71
CA ARG A 201 -10.91 18.87 10.38
C ARG A 201 -11.99 18.40 9.42
N PHE A 202 -12.84 17.51 9.91
CA PHE A 202 -14.02 16.99 9.22
C PHE A 202 -15.26 17.49 9.94
N ASP A 203 -16.13 18.19 9.24
CA ASP A 203 -17.43 18.65 9.73
C ASP A 203 -18.50 17.89 8.93
N ARG A 204 -19.26 17.01 9.59
CA ARG A 204 -20.28 16.14 8.95
C ARG A 204 -21.58 16.13 9.72
N ALA A 205 -22.68 15.94 8.98
CA ALA A 205 -23.98 15.69 9.61
C ALA A 205 -24.13 14.19 9.90
N LEU A 206 -24.67 13.85 11.05
CA LEU A 206 -24.91 12.44 11.48
C LEU A 206 -26.16 11.86 10.83
N HIS A 207 -26.22 11.80 9.50
CA HIS A 207 -27.34 11.17 8.78
C HIS A 207 -27.13 9.68 8.64
N ASP A 208 -25.90 9.29 8.30
CA ASP A 208 -25.41 7.92 8.33
C ASP A 208 -24.05 7.91 9.02
N ILE A 209 -24.02 7.38 10.23
CA ILE A 209 -22.83 7.44 11.07
C ILE A 209 -21.70 6.55 10.51
N PHE A 210 -22.06 5.45 9.85
CA PHE A 210 -21.10 4.52 9.29
C PHE A 210 -20.46 5.09 8.01
N GLU A 211 -21.25 5.72 7.14
CA GLU A 211 -20.69 6.39 5.94
C GLU A 211 -19.73 7.52 6.35
N VAL A 212 -20.07 8.31 7.37
CA VAL A 212 -19.19 9.36 7.90
C VAL A 212 -17.92 8.77 8.51
N GLN A 213 -18.02 7.67 9.23
CA GLN A 213 -16.90 6.97 9.82
C GLN A 213 -15.95 6.46 8.70
N ASP A 214 -16.48 5.75 7.72
CA ASP A 214 -15.73 5.22 6.58
C ASP A 214 -15.02 6.33 5.79
N GLU A 215 -15.72 7.45 5.53
CA GLU A 215 -15.14 8.61 4.83
C GLU A 215 -13.94 9.18 5.61
N ILE A 216 -14.11 9.39 6.93
CA ILE A 216 -13.06 9.94 7.78
C ILE A 216 -11.85 9.01 7.82
N VAL A 217 -12.08 7.71 8.06
CA VAL A 217 -11.03 6.70 8.15
C VAL A 217 -10.22 6.65 6.85
N ARG A 218 -10.90 6.58 5.68
CA ARG A 218 -10.24 6.59 4.37
C ARG A 218 -9.36 7.82 4.17
N ASN A 219 -9.94 9.01 4.35
CA ASN A 219 -9.21 10.28 4.14
C ASN A 219 -8.01 10.42 5.08
N VAL A 220 -8.16 10.02 6.33
CA VAL A 220 -7.10 10.08 7.35
C VAL A 220 -5.98 9.12 7.01
N THR A 221 -6.30 7.87 6.72
CA THR A 221 -5.31 6.82 6.43
C THR A 221 -4.47 7.18 5.21
N GLN A 222 -5.09 7.63 4.13
CA GLN A 222 -4.39 8.03 2.91
C GLN A 222 -3.45 9.22 3.13
N ALA A 223 -3.94 10.28 3.77
CA ALA A 223 -3.14 11.46 4.04
C ALA A 223 -1.92 11.13 4.92
N ILE A 224 -2.14 10.33 5.95
CA ILE A 224 -1.08 9.94 6.90
C ILE A 224 0.00 9.09 6.21
N LEU A 225 -0.38 8.16 5.34
CA LEU A 225 0.59 7.35 4.60
C LEU A 225 1.47 8.20 3.69
N GLY A 226 0.88 9.16 2.97
CA GLY A 226 1.62 10.09 2.14
C GLY A 226 2.61 10.96 2.94
N GLU A 227 2.19 11.49 4.06
CA GLU A 227 3.04 12.33 4.93
C GLU A 227 4.17 11.54 5.60
N ILE A 228 3.92 10.30 6.04
CA ILE A 228 4.95 9.42 6.60
C ILE A 228 6.00 9.08 5.54
N GLU A 229 5.59 8.76 4.32
CA GLU A 229 6.49 8.46 3.21
C GLU A 229 7.35 9.69 2.87
N LEU A 230 6.74 10.87 2.76
CA LEU A 230 7.43 12.13 2.50
C LEU A 230 8.42 12.50 3.62
N ALA A 231 8.02 12.40 4.88
CA ALA A 231 8.88 12.68 6.03
C ALA A 231 10.06 11.72 6.11
N SER A 232 9.81 10.41 5.84
CA SER A 232 10.85 9.38 5.81
C SER A 232 11.83 9.61 4.66
N LEU A 233 11.35 9.99 3.48
CA LEU A 233 12.17 10.36 2.34
C LEU A 233 13.05 11.58 2.64
N ASN A 234 12.49 12.63 3.21
CA ASN A 234 13.23 13.84 3.58
C ASN A 234 14.31 13.54 4.63
N ARG A 235 14.05 12.59 5.55
CA ARG A 235 15.06 12.10 6.49
C ARG A 235 16.16 11.32 5.78
N ALA A 236 15.81 10.42 4.87
CA ALA A 236 16.76 9.65 4.06
C ALA A 236 17.69 10.55 3.24
N LYS A 237 17.20 11.64 2.67
CA LYS A 237 18.01 12.62 1.91
C LYS A 237 19.14 13.28 2.73
N ARG A 238 18.96 13.38 4.04
CA ARG A 238 19.93 14.00 4.96
C ARG A 238 20.97 13.01 5.50
N LYS A 239 20.75 11.69 5.32
CA LYS A 239 21.66 10.65 5.81
C LYS A 239 22.77 10.34 4.79
N PRO A 240 24.01 10.08 5.23
CA PRO A 240 25.00 9.43 4.40
C PRO A 240 24.51 8.07 3.89
N THR A 241 24.86 7.73 2.66
CA THR A 241 24.35 6.51 1.99
C THR A 241 24.72 5.23 2.75
N GLU A 242 25.87 5.20 3.43
CA GLU A 242 26.35 4.08 4.25
C GLU A 242 25.51 3.81 5.51
N ASN A 243 24.72 4.79 5.94
CA ASN A 243 23.89 4.71 7.15
C ASN A 243 22.38 4.57 6.84
N MET A 244 22.03 4.35 5.57
CA MET A 244 20.64 4.22 5.14
C MET A 244 20.13 2.78 5.32
N SER A 245 18.88 2.66 5.77
CA SER A 245 18.16 1.39 5.83
C SER A 245 17.61 0.99 4.44
N SER A 246 17.26 -0.29 4.27
CA SER A 246 16.60 -0.79 3.07
C SER A 246 15.35 0.02 2.70
N TYR A 247 14.54 0.41 3.70
CA TYR A 247 13.37 1.25 3.48
C TYR A 247 13.72 2.65 2.95
N GLU A 248 14.77 3.27 3.47
CA GLU A 248 15.22 4.60 3.02
C GLU A 248 15.78 4.54 1.60
N PHE A 249 16.50 3.47 1.24
CA PHE A 249 16.93 3.21 -0.14
C PHE A 249 15.73 3.01 -1.07
N LEU A 250 14.72 2.23 -0.64
CA LEU A 250 13.48 2.03 -1.38
C LEU A 250 12.79 3.37 -1.70
N LEU A 251 12.65 4.26 -0.71
CA LEU A 251 12.01 5.56 -0.89
C LEU A 251 12.76 6.44 -1.88
N ARG A 252 14.10 6.47 -1.81
CA ARG A 252 14.91 7.22 -2.78
C ARG A 252 14.84 6.64 -4.19
N GLY A 253 14.75 5.33 -4.31
CA GLY A 253 14.50 4.67 -5.59
C GLY A 253 13.13 5.06 -6.18
N LYS A 254 12.08 5.06 -5.36
CA LYS A 254 10.73 5.49 -5.77
C LYS A 254 10.71 6.97 -6.22
N GLU A 255 11.40 7.85 -5.51
CA GLU A 255 11.53 9.25 -5.89
C GLU A 255 12.15 9.37 -7.30
N GLY A 256 13.33 8.78 -7.53
CA GLY A 256 13.99 8.83 -8.83
C GLY A 256 13.18 8.19 -9.96
N HIS A 257 12.41 7.14 -9.67
CA HIS A 257 11.46 6.56 -10.63
C HIS A 257 10.42 7.59 -11.11
N HIS A 258 9.93 8.45 -10.24
CA HIS A 258 8.89 9.44 -10.55
C HIS A 258 9.42 10.76 -11.16
N GLU A 259 10.72 10.93 -11.30
CA GLU A 259 11.30 12.10 -11.99
C GLU A 259 11.24 12.00 -13.51
N PHE A 260 10.99 10.81 -14.07
CA PHE A 260 10.79 10.55 -15.49
C PHE A 260 11.92 11.03 -16.43
N ASN A 261 13.17 10.94 -16.00
CA ASN A 261 14.36 11.18 -16.82
C ASN A 261 15.36 10.03 -16.69
N ALA A 262 16.30 9.92 -17.66
CA ALA A 262 17.22 8.78 -17.75
C ALA A 262 18.20 8.71 -16.56
N GLU A 263 18.72 9.85 -16.10
CA GLU A 263 19.67 9.93 -14.98
C GLU A 263 19.02 9.49 -13.67
N ALA A 264 17.84 10.03 -13.36
CA ALA A 264 17.08 9.68 -12.16
C ALA A 264 16.62 8.20 -12.19
N ASN A 265 16.26 7.68 -13.38
CA ASN A 265 15.92 6.27 -13.53
C ASN A 265 17.12 5.36 -13.24
N ALA A 266 18.31 5.67 -13.76
CA ALA A 266 19.53 4.91 -13.47
C ALA A 266 19.91 4.99 -11.99
N HIS A 267 19.77 6.16 -11.36
CA HIS A 267 19.97 6.34 -9.93
C HIS A 267 18.95 5.52 -9.12
N ALA A 268 17.68 5.48 -9.53
CA ALA A 268 16.64 4.70 -8.90
C ALA A 268 16.96 3.20 -8.88
N LEU A 269 17.41 2.65 -10.01
CA LEU A 269 17.85 1.25 -10.10
C LEU A 269 18.98 0.94 -9.10
N LEU A 270 19.98 1.83 -8.98
CA LEU A 270 21.06 1.69 -7.99
C LEU A 270 20.53 1.73 -6.55
N MET A 271 19.54 2.57 -6.25
CA MET A 271 18.94 2.64 -4.90
C MET A 271 18.16 1.35 -4.57
N PHE A 272 17.43 0.77 -5.53
CA PHE A 272 16.76 -0.51 -5.33
C PHE A 272 17.75 -1.65 -5.14
N ASP A 273 18.90 -1.65 -5.84
CA ASP A 273 19.96 -2.64 -5.59
C ASP A 273 20.48 -2.55 -4.15
N LYS A 274 20.76 -1.35 -3.65
CA LYS A 274 21.17 -1.14 -2.26
C LYS A 274 20.09 -1.52 -1.26
N ALA A 275 18.82 -1.29 -1.60
CA ALA A 275 17.70 -1.74 -0.77
C ALA A 275 17.68 -3.26 -0.64
N ILE A 276 17.89 -3.98 -1.76
CA ILE A 276 17.96 -5.45 -1.80
C ILE A 276 19.20 -5.99 -1.06
N GLU A 277 20.36 -5.35 -1.24
CA GLU A 277 21.59 -5.71 -0.51
C GLU A 277 21.43 -5.55 1.00
N SER A 278 20.77 -4.46 1.44
CA SER A 278 20.51 -4.18 2.85
C SER A 278 19.45 -5.11 3.47
N ASP A 279 18.44 -5.51 2.69
CA ASP A 279 17.39 -6.44 3.10
C ASP A 279 16.94 -7.31 1.91
N PRO A 280 17.50 -8.52 1.75
CA PRO A 280 17.15 -9.44 0.67
C PRO A 280 15.70 -9.95 0.71
N GLU A 281 14.95 -9.70 1.77
CA GLU A 281 13.54 -10.06 1.89
C GLU A 281 12.58 -8.86 1.64
N ASN A 282 13.13 -7.70 1.23
CA ASN A 282 12.30 -6.55 0.87
C ASN A 282 11.62 -6.75 -0.49
N ALA A 283 10.41 -7.31 -0.47
CA ALA A 283 9.61 -7.60 -1.67
C ALA A 283 9.43 -6.37 -2.58
N GLN A 284 9.16 -5.20 -1.98
CA GLN A 284 8.93 -3.97 -2.73
C GLN A 284 10.15 -3.48 -3.49
N ALA A 285 11.36 -3.67 -2.95
CA ALA A 285 12.57 -3.28 -3.64
C ALA A 285 12.74 -4.05 -4.97
N TYR A 286 12.45 -5.34 -4.99
CA TYR A 286 12.42 -6.14 -6.23
C TYR A 286 11.33 -5.66 -7.20
N ALA A 287 10.12 -5.46 -6.72
CA ALA A 287 8.99 -5.06 -7.55
C ALA A 287 9.20 -3.68 -8.19
N TRP A 288 9.68 -2.70 -7.42
CA TRP A 288 9.98 -1.37 -7.92
C TRP A 288 11.19 -1.35 -8.86
N LYS A 289 12.23 -2.16 -8.60
CA LYS A 289 13.33 -2.33 -9.54
C LYS A 289 12.83 -2.84 -10.88
N ALA A 290 11.97 -3.86 -10.88
CA ALA A 290 11.36 -4.39 -12.11
C ALA A 290 10.54 -3.32 -12.84
N CYS A 291 9.71 -2.57 -12.13
CA CYS A 291 8.92 -1.47 -12.70
C CYS A 291 9.81 -0.38 -13.34
N THR A 292 10.89 -0.01 -12.64
CA THR A 292 11.83 1.02 -13.13
C THR A 292 12.62 0.54 -14.33
N LEU A 293 12.98 -0.73 -14.39
CA LEU A 293 13.60 -1.34 -15.58
C LEU A 293 12.63 -1.32 -16.78
N GLY A 294 11.36 -1.67 -16.57
CA GLY A 294 10.33 -1.55 -17.60
C GLY A 294 10.13 -0.12 -18.09
N GLN A 295 10.14 0.86 -17.18
CA GLN A 295 10.09 2.28 -17.54
C GLN A 295 11.31 2.70 -18.39
N ALA A 296 12.51 2.21 -18.06
CA ALA A 296 13.74 2.52 -18.81
C ALA A 296 13.64 2.07 -20.27
N VAL A 297 13.09 0.88 -20.51
CA VAL A 297 12.84 0.36 -21.87
C VAL A 297 11.75 1.16 -22.57
N ALA A 298 10.59 1.33 -21.93
CA ALA A 298 9.44 2.00 -22.53
C ALA A 298 9.72 3.45 -22.97
N ARG A 299 10.64 4.11 -22.26
CA ARG A 299 11.03 5.51 -22.53
C ARG A 299 12.34 5.64 -23.30
N GLY A 300 12.96 4.53 -23.70
CA GLY A 300 14.23 4.54 -24.44
C GLY A 300 15.40 5.10 -23.61
N TYR A 301 15.39 4.95 -22.28
CA TYR A 301 16.51 5.35 -21.43
C TYR A 301 17.70 4.39 -21.53
N ILE A 302 17.44 3.15 -21.93
CA ILE A 302 18.44 2.11 -22.19
C ILE A 302 18.20 1.51 -23.57
N ASP A 303 19.30 1.11 -24.23
CA ASP A 303 19.26 0.47 -25.55
C ASP A 303 19.07 -1.06 -25.38
N ARG A 304 17.90 -1.44 -24.89
CA ARG A 304 17.44 -2.82 -24.71
C ARG A 304 15.96 -2.91 -25.05
N SER A 305 15.56 -3.99 -25.72
CA SER A 305 14.15 -4.26 -26.00
C SER A 305 13.42 -4.86 -24.79
N PHE A 306 12.08 -4.87 -24.82
CA PHE A 306 11.29 -5.55 -23.80
C PHE A 306 11.60 -7.04 -23.72
N ASP A 307 11.82 -7.72 -24.83
CA ASP A 307 12.15 -9.16 -24.87
C ASP A 307 13.48 -9.46 -24.18
N GLU A 308 14.46 -8.56 -24.29
CA GLU A 308 15.77 -8.69 -23.66
C GLU A 308 15.73 -8.47 -22.13
N VAL A 309 14.81 -7.68 -21.63
CA VAL A 309 14.68 -7.41 -20.20
C VAL A 309 13.66 -8.32 -19.50
N MET A 310 12.77 -8.99 -20.24
CA MET A 310 11.72 -9.85 -19.67
C MET A 310 12.21 -10.95 -18.75
N PRO A 311 13.33 -11.66 -19.00
CA PRO A 311 13.85 -12.65 -18.05
C PRO A 311 14.27 -12.04 -16.72
N GLU A 312 14.96 -10.89 -16.76
CA GLU A 312 15.36 -10.14 -15.55
C GLU A 312 14.14 -9.63 -14.79
N PHE A 313 13.19 -9.02 -15.50
CA PHE A 313 11.91 -8.57 -14.96
C PHE A 313 11.17 -9.71 -14.25
N SER A 314 10.99 -10.86 -14.93
CA SER A 314 10.28 -12.00 -14.35
C SER A 314 10.99 -12.54 -13.11
N SER A 315 12.32 -12.63 -13.12
CA SER A 315 13.10 -13.06 -11.95
C SER A 315 12.92 -12.12 -10.75
N LEU A 316 12.91 -10.81 -10.97
CA LEU A 316 12.67 -9.82 -9.91
C LEU A 316 11.26 -9.95 -9.33
N MET A 317 10.24 -10.11 -10.16
CA MET A 317 8.86 -10.26 -9.70
C MET A 317 8.63 -11.59 -8.98
N ASP A 318 9.23 -12.68 -9.46
CA ASP A 318 9.19 -13.99 -8.77
C ASP A 318 9.84 -13.90 -7.39
N ARG A 319 10.95 -13.16 -7.28
CA ARG A 319 11.63 -12.92 -6.02
C ARG A 319 10.77 -12.08 -5.07
N ALA A 320 10.14 -11.03 -5.57
CA ALA A 320 9.23 -10.19 -4.81
C ALA A 320 8.08 -11.01 -4.20
N LEU A 321 7.38 -11.80 -5.02
CA LEU A 321 6.27 -12.66 -4.56
C LEU A 321 6.72 -13.81 -3.65
N LYS A 322 7.95 -14.28 -3.79
CA LYS A 322 8.51 -15.29 -2.90
C LYS A 322 8.81 -14.72 -1.52
N SER A 323 9.32 -13.49 -1.45
CA SER A 323 9.59 -12.78 -0.19
C SER A 323 8.28 -12.40 0.51
N ASP A 324 7.30 -11.89 -0.23
CA ASP A 324 5.97 -11.59 0.29
C ASP A 324 4.85 -11.87 -0.73
N PRO A 325 4.19 -13.04 -0.65
CA PRO A 325 3.08 -13.40 -1.54
C PRO A 325 1.84 -12.52 -1.40
N ASN A 326 1.73 -11.75 -0.33
CA ASN A 326 0.60 -10.88 -0.03
C ASN A 326 0.99 -9.40 0.05
N ASP A 327 2.07 -8.98 -0.61
CA ASP A 327 2.39 -7.57 -0.74
C ASP A 327 1.49 -6.95 -1.82
N PHE A 328 0.63 -6.00 -1.41
CA PHE A 328 -0.32 -5.35 -2.32
C PHE A 328 0.38 -4.55 -3.41
N GLU A 329 1.53 -3.95 -3.12
CA GLU A 329 2.30 -3.17 -4.08
C GLU A 329 2.88 -4.04 -5.19
N CYS A 330 3.38 -5.24 -4.84
CA CYS A 330 3.80 -6.24 -5.82
C CYS A 330 2.64 -6.63 -6.74
N HIS A 331 1.46 -6.88 -6.19
CA HIS A 331 0.29 -7.22 -6.99
C HIS A 331 -0.19 -6.05 -7.85
N ARG A 332 -0.16 -4.81 -7.34
CA ARG A 332 -0.47 -3.60 -8.11
C ARG A 332 0.47 -3.45 -9.32
N LEU A 333 1.77 -3.59 -9.10
CA LEU A 333 2.77 -3.50 -10.17
C LEU A 333 2.62 -4.62 -11.21
N LEU A 334 2.33 -5.85 -10.78
CA LEU A 334 2.02 -6.97 -11.69
C LEU A 334 0.76 -6.72 -12.51
N CYS A 335 -0.27 -6.13 -11.92
CA CYS A 335 -1.46 -5.70 -12.67
C CYS A 335 -1.07 -4.77 -13.83
N ALA A 336 -0.29 -3.73 -13.55
CA ALA A 336 0.18 -2.77 -14.56
C ALA A 336 0.98 -3.45 -15.68
N VAL A 337 1.96 -4.28 -15.33
CA VAL A 337 2.82 -4.96 -16.31
C VAL A 337 2.04 -5.96 -17.15
N HIS A 338 1.18 -6.76 -16.55
CA HIS A 338 0.35 -7.70 -17.29
C HIS A 338 -0.67 -6.98 -18.20
N SER A 339 -1.16 -5.79 -17.80
CA SER A 339 -1.98 -4.94 -18.66
C SER A 339 -1.23 -4.50 -19.92
N VAL A 340 -0.01 -3.96 -19.77
CA VAL A 340 0.82 -3.51 -20.89
C VAL A 340 1.26 -4.66 -21.81
N THR A 341 1.53 -5.84 -21.23
CA THR A 341 1.96 -7.03 -22.00
C THR A 341 0.80 -7.84 -22.58
N GLY A 342 -0.44 -7.34 -22.53
CA GLY A 342 -1.64 -8.00 -23.07
C GLY A 342 -2.09 -9.26 -22.32
N LYS A 343 -1.53 -9.53 -21.14
CA LYS A 343 -1.91 -10.66 -20.28
C LYS A 343 -3.09 -10.28 -19.38
N TYR A 344 -4.21 -9.84 -19.99
CA TYR A 344 -5.33 -9.21 -19.29
C TYR A 344 -5.92 -10.06 -18.16
N LYS A 345 -6.04 -11.39 -18.38
CA LYS A 345 -6.56 -12.30 -17.34
C LYS A 345 -5.72 -12.26 -16.07
N SER A 346 -4.40 -12.32 -16.20
CA SER A 346 -3.48 -12.20 -15.06
C SER A 346 -3.50 -10.80 -14.46
N ALA A 347 -3.64 -9.75 -15.28
CA ALA A 347 -3.77 -8.38 -14.80
C ALA A 347 -5.01 -8.21 -13.91
N VAL A 348 -6.18 -8.73 -14.32
CA VAL A 348 -7.42 -8.71 -13.51
C VAL A 348 -7.23 -9.46 -12.18
N GLU A 349 -6.57 -10.63 -12.22
CA GLU A 349 -6.33 -11.41 -11.00
C GLU A 349 -5.44 -10.66 -10.00
N HIS A 350 -4.34 -10.08 -10.46
CA HIS A 350 -3.44 -9.31 -9.60
C HIS A 350 -4.07 -7.99 -9.14
N GLY A 351 -4.80 -7.29 -10.02
CA GLY A 351 -5.54 -6.08 -9.67
C GLY A 351 -6.57 -6.34 -8.58
N ARG A 352 -7.32 -7.45 -8.68
CA ARG A 352 -8.28 -7.87 -7.67
C ARG A 352 -7.59 -8.16 -6.32
N LYS A 353 -6.46 -8.92 -6.33
CA LYS A 353 -5.72 -9.20 -5.09
C LYS A 353 -5.24 -7.92 -4.40
N ALA A 354 -4.70 -6.97 -5.15
CA ALA A 354 -4.29 -5.68 -4.59
C ALA A 354 -5.49 -4.91 -4.01
N PHE A 355 -6.61 -4.88 -4.74
CA PHE A 355 -7.84 -4.23 -4.30
C PHE A 355 -8.45 -4.87 -3.05
N ASP A 356 -8.49 -6.21 -2.98
CA ASP A 356 -9.00 -6.93 -1.80
C ASP A 356 -8.16 -6.63 -0.54
N MET A 357 -6.86 -6.31 -0.69
CA MET A 357 -5.97 -5.97 0.42
C MET A 357 -6.06 -4.50 0.84
N VAL A 358 -6.12 -3.58 -0.13
CA VAL A 358 -6.15 -2.13 0.13
C VAL A 358 -7.15 -1.47 -0.85
N PRO A 359 -8.46 -1.57 -0.56
CA PRO A 359 -9.52 -1.14 -1.47
C PRO A 359 -9.63 0.37 -1.66
N ASN A 360 -8.94 1.15 -0.83
CA ASN A 360 -9.00 2.61 -0.84
C ASN A 360 -7.74 3.30 -1.36
N ASP A 361 -6.74 2.55 -1.86
CA ASP A 361 -5.54 3.16 -2.47
C ASP A 361 -5.87 3.66 -3.89
N PRO A 362 -5.77 4.98 -4.16
CA PRO A 362 -6.14 5.54 -5.46
C PRO A 362 -5.33 4.97 -6.63
N ARG A 363 -4.10 4.50 -6.39
CA ARG A 363 -3.25 3.88 -7.42
C ARG A 363 -3.76 2.50 -7.79
N ILE A 364 -4.27 1.75 -6.81
CA ILE A 364 -4.88 0.43 -7.00
C ILE A 364 -6.22 0.59 -7.71
N LEU A 365 -7.06 1.51 -7.22
CA LEU A 365 -8.35 1.84 -7.83
C LEU A 365 -8.19 2.17 -9.32
N GLN A 366 -7.23 3.03 -9.65
CA GLN A 366 -6.93 3.44 -11.02
C GLN A 366 -6.50 2.25 -11.89
N GLN A 367 -5.53 1.46 -11.45
CA GLN A 367 -4.98 0.37 -12.26
C GLN A 367 -5.95 -0.81 -12.39
N TYR A 368 -6.67 -1.13 -11.31
CA TYR A 368 -7.68 -2.17 -11.36
C TYR A 368 -8.89 -1.71 -12.17
N GLY A 369 -9.32 -0.46 -12.02
CA GLY A 369 -10.36 0.14 -12.85
C GLY A 369 -10.01 0.06 -14.34
N GLU A 370 -8.82 0.50 -14.73
CA GLU A 370 -8.36 0.46 -16.11
C GLU A 370 -8.40 -0.95 -16.72
N ILE A 371 -7.93 -1.96 -16.02
CA ILE A 371 -7.96 -3.33 -16.56
C ILE A 371 -9.37 -3.90 -16.62
N LEU A 372 -10.25 -3.51 -15.70
CA LEU A 372 -11.67 -3.89 -15.76
C LEU A 372 -12.35 -3.28 -17.00
N LEU A 373 -12.09 -2.00 -17.30
CA LEU A 373 -12.56 -1.36 -18.56
C LEU A 373 -12.09 -2.15 -19.78
N LYS A 374 -10.79 -2.46 -19.86
CA LYS A 374 -10.19 -3.23 -20.96
C LYS A 374 -10.74 -4.66 -21.08
N THR A 375 -11.30 -5.20 -20.01
CA THR A 375 -11.87 -6.57 -19.98
C THR A 375 -13.39 -6.62 -20.03
N GLY A 376 -14.05 -5.50 -20.33
CA GLY A 376 -15.49 -5.42 -20.54
C GLY A 376 -16.32 -5.31 -19.26
N GLN A 377 -15.71 -5.13 -18.09
CA GLN A 377 -16.40 -4.82 -16.83
C GLN A 377 -16.45 -3.29 -16.65
N THR A 378 -17.17 -2.63 -17.59
CA THR A 378 -17.07 -1.18 -17.79
C THR A 378 -17.64 -0.38 -16.62
N GLU A 379 -18.81 -0.76 -16.10
CA GLU A 379 -19.46 -0.09 -14.97
C GLU A 379 -18.54 -0.05 -13.74
N LYS A 380 -18.08 -1.21 -13.29
CA LYS A 380 -17.16 -1.30 -12.13
C LYS A 380 -15.84 -0.59 -12.40
N GLY A 381 -15.30 -0.72 -13.62
CA GLY A 381 -14.05 -0.07 -14.01
C GLY A 381 -14.15 1.46 -13.98
N CYS A 382 -15.28 2.00 -14.46
CA CYS A 382 -15.58 3.44 -14.43
C CYS A 382 -15.74 3.94 -12.99
N ASP A 383 -16.52 3.25 -12.15
CA ASP A 383 -16.72 3.62 -10.75
C ASP A 383 -15.39 3.69 -9.98
N LEU A 384 -14.52 2.68 -10.15
CA LEU A 384 -13.21 2.67 -9.49
C LEU A 384 -12.30 3.81 -9.99
N THR A 385 -12.36 4.14 -11.28
CA THR A 385 -11.56 5.23 -11.85
C THR A 385 -12.04 6.59 -11.33
N LEU A 386 -13.34 6.81 -11.25
CA LEU A 386 -13.94 8.02 -10.68
C LEU A 386 -13.62 8.14 -9.19
N LEU A 387 -13.68 7.05 -8.45
CA LEU A 387 -13.33 7.00 -7.05
C LEU A 387 -11.83 7.32 -6.83
N ALA A 388 -10.95 6.83 -7.71
CA ALA A 388 -9.52 7.18 -7.67
C ALA A 388 -9.29 8.69 -7.88
N MET A 389 -10.07 9.33 -8.75
CA MET A 389 -10.02 10.78 -8.99
C MET A 389 -10.53 11.55 -7.77
N GLU A 390 -11.58 11.08 -7.11
CA GLU A 390 -12.11 11.70 -5.89
C GLU A 390 -11.10 11.63 -4.73
N TYR A 391 -10.47 10.48 -4.53
CA TYR A 391 -9.55 10.24 -3.39
C TYR A 391 -8.18 10.90 -3.55
N ASP A 392 -7.70 11.01 -4.78
CA ASP A 392 -6.39 11.60 -5.10
C ASP A 392 -6.50 12.41 -6.39
N PRO A 393 -7.09 13.62 -6.33
CA PRO A 393 -7.35 14.43 -7.52
C PRO A 393 -6.07 14.90 -8.23
N VAL A 394 -4.96 15.04 -7.51
CA VAL A 394 -3.65 15.42 -8.06
C VAL A 394 -2.60 14.38 -7.69
N PRO A 395 -2.37 13.35 -8.54
CA PRO A 395 -1.44 12.28 -8.23
C PRO A 395 -0.01 12.77 -8.03
N GLN A 396 0.75 12.00 -7.27
CA GLN A 396 2.16 12.29 -7.03
C GLN A 396 2.93 12.49 -8.35
N GLY A 397 3.74 13.55 -8.42
CA GLY A 397 4.51 13.90 -9.61
C GLY A 397 3.71 14.65 -10.69
N GLN A 398 2.45 15.00 -10.43
CA GLN A 398 1.62 15.83 -11.30
C GLN A 398 1.47 17.24 -10.72
N THR A 399 1.34 18.23 -11.61
CA THR A 399 1.17 19.65 -11.24
C THR A 399 -0.30 20.00 -11.03
N ASN A 400 -1.22 19.24 -11.63
CA ASN A 400 -2.67 19.44 -11.56
C ASN A 400 -3.43 18.11 -11.67
N GLY A 401 -4.75 18.16 -11.66
CA GLY A 401 -5.65 17.00 -11.73
C GLY A 401 -5.92 16.46 -13.14
N ASP A 402 -5.27 16.97 -14.16
CA ASP A 402 -5.61 16.62 -15.56
C ASP A 402 -5.38 15.14 -15.88
N LYS A 403 -4.36 14.52 -15.27
CA LYS A 403 -4.14 13.08 -15.45
C LYS A 403 -5.35 12.25 -15.00
N ARG A 404 -5.90 12.53 -13.82
CA ARG A 404 -7.08 11.82 -13.30
C ARG A 404 -8.32 12.06 -14.16
N LYS A 405 -8.50 13.31 -14.59
CA LYS A 405 -9.62 13.65 -15.50
C LYS A 405 -9.50 12.91 -16.84
N ARG A 406 -8.31 12.82 -17.44
CA ARG A 406 -8.09 12.07 -18.68
C ARG A 406 -8.42 10.59 -18.52
N ASP A 407 -7.97 9.98 -17.43
CA ASP A 407 -8.28 8.58 -17.12
C ASP A 407 -9.80 8.37 -16.95
N ALA A 408 -10.48 9.31 -16.29
CA ALA A 408 -11.93 9.30 -16.09
C ALA A 408 -12.71 9.57 -17.39
N VAL A 409 -12.23 10.41 -18.29
CA VAL A 409 -12.82 10.62 -19.64
C VAL A 409 -12.83 9.32 -20.43
N PHE A 410 -11.71 8.58 -20.42
CA PHE A 410 -11.66 7.26 -21.04
C PHE A 410 -12.64 6.28 -20.38
N ALA A 411 -12.71 6.26 -19.06
CA ALA A 411 -13.62 5.39 -18.33
C ALA A 411 -15.09 5.69 -18.64
N CYS A 412 -15.45 6.98 -18.70
CA CYS A 412 -16.80 7.42 -19.07
C CYS A 412 -17.18 7.05 -20.52
N LEU A 413 -16.22 7.13 -21.46
CA LEU A 413 -16.44 6.66 -22.82
C LEU A 413 -16.76 5.16 -22.86
N MET A 414 -16.00 4.36 -22.08
CA MET A 414 -16.14 2.90 -22.06
C MET A 414 -17.44 2.44 -21.39
N ASP A 415 -18.01 3.23 -20.50
CA ASP A 415 -19.21 2.93 -19.72
C ASP A 415 -20.45 3.76 -20.15
N ASP A 416 -20.35 4.44 -21.30
CA ASP A 416 -21.44 5.26 -21.89
C ASP A 416 -21.95 6.41 -20.97
N ARG A 417 -21.10 6.91 -20.06
CA ARG A 417 -21.39 8.09 -19.22
C ARG A 417 -21.05 9.38 -19.94
N VAL A 418 -21.70 9.59 -21.08
CA VAL A 418 -21.35 10.61 -22.08
C VAL A 418 -21.32 12.03 -21.50
N ASP A 419 -22.34 12.40 -20.72
CA ASP A 419 -22.44 13.76 -20.16
C ASP A 419 -21.29 14.07 -19.20
N LEU A 420 -21.02 13.17 -18.27
CA LEU A 420 -19.92 13.31 -17.32
C LEU A 420 -18.56 13.32 -18.03
N GLY A 421 -18.37 12.44 -19.02
CA GLY A 421 -17.12 12.39 -19.77
C GLY A 421 -16.82 13.68 -20.54
N LEU A 422 -17.85 14.31 -21.13
CA LEU A 422 -17.72 15.60 -21.82
C LEU A 422 -17.42 16.75 -20.84
N GLU A 423 -18.09 16.78 -19.68
CA GLU A 423 -17.83 17.76 -18.63
C GLU A 423 -16.37 17.66 -18.12
N LEU A 424 -15.91 16.45 -17.84
CA LEU A 424 -14.52 16.20 -17.41
C LEU A 424 -13.52 16.59 -18.49
N ALA A 425 -13.78 16.27 -19.75
CA ALA A 425 -12.90 16.64 -20.86
C ALA A 425 -12.80 18.16 -21.04
N GLU A 426 -13.90 18.89 -20.89
CA GLU A 426 -13.89 20.35 -20.95
C GLU A 426 -13.10 20.98 -19.81
N ALA A 427 -13.12 20.38 -18.61
CA ALA A 427 -12.41 20.83 -17.42
C ALA A 427 -10.91 20.54 -17.40
N ILE A 428 -10.34 19.89 -18.42
CA ILE A 428 -8.90 19.64 -18.58
C ILE A 428 -8.22 20.87 -19.17
N GLU A 429 -7.12 21.31 -18.60
CA GLU A 429 -6.36 22.47 -19.10
C GLU A 429 -5.57 22.13 -20.37
N GLU A 430 -4.79 21.03 -20.32
CA GLU A 430 -4.00 20.54 -21.46
C GLU A 430 -4.58 19.22 -21.96
N ARG A 431 -5.27 19.26 -23.10
CA ARG A 431 -5.97 18.09 -23.70
C ARG A 431 -5.09 17.43 -24.75
N PRO A 432 -4.53 16.22 -24.48
CA PRO A 432 -3.82 15.46 -25.51
C PRO A 432 -4.81 14.90 -26.57
N GLU A 433 -4.28 14.52 -27.72
CA GLU A 433 -5.09 14.08 -28.88
C GLU A 433 -6.01 12.91 -28.57
N ASN A 434 -5.58 11.96 -27.74
CA ASN A 434 -6.44 10.85 -27.33
C ASN A 434 -7.68 11.32 -26.53
N THR A 435 -7.51 12.28 -25.64
CA THR A 435 -8.63 12.86 -24.87
C THR A 435 -9.59 13.61 -25.78
N LEU A 436 -9.08 14.35 -26.75
CA LEU A 436 -9.90 15.04 -27.77
C LEU A 436 -10.70 14.03 -28.61
N LEU A 437 -10.10 12.89 -28.96
CA LEU A 437 -10.80 11.83 -29.70
C LEU A 437 -11.92 11.19 -28.86
N TYR A 438 -11.65 10.92 -27.58
CA TYR A 438 -12.67 10.37 -26.68
C TYR A 438 -13.86 11.33 -26.52
N ALA A 439 -13.56 12.62 -26.31
CA ALA A 439 -14.58 13.66 -26.22
C ALA A 439 -15.35 13.81 -27.55
N ALA A 440 -14.67 13.75 -28.68
CA ALA A 440 -15.33 13.83 -30.01
C ALA A 440 -16.22 12.63 -30.26
N ALA A 441 -15.82 11.41 -29.88
CA ALA A 441 -16.68 10.23 -29.99
C ALA A 441 -17.95 10.38 -29.14
N MET A 442 -17.81 10.85 -27.89
CA MET A 442 -18.95 11.10 -27.00
C MET A 442 -19.86 12.23 -27.52
N ALA A 443 -19.29 13.32 -28.01
CA ALA A 443 -20.08 14.43 -28.58
C ALA A 443 -20.91 13.98 -29.78
N VAL A 444 -20.34 13.17 -30.69
CA VAL A 444 -21.06 12.62 -31.82
C VAL A 444 -22.12 11.59 -31.40
N ALA A 445 -21.81 10.77 -30.38
CA ALA A 445 -22.79 9.85 -29.81
C ALA A 445 -24.01 10.59 -29.26
N LYS A 446 -23.77 11.72 -28.55
CA LYS A 446 -24.83 12.52 -27.93
C LYS A 446 -25.66 13.33 -28.94
N ALA A 447 -25.00 14.04 -29.85
CA ALA A 447 -25.65 15.06 -30.69
C ALA A 447 -25.63 14.73 -32.21
N GLY A 448 -25.04 13.63 -32.63
CA GLY A 448 -24.84 13.28 -34.03
C GLY A 448 -23.81 14.14 -34.78
N SER A 449 -23.27 15.17 -34.14
CA SER A 449 -22.29 16.12 -34.71
C SER A 449 -21.43 16.76 -33.63
N LEU A 450 -20.41 17.52 -34.06
CA LEU A 450 -19.60 18.35 -33.16
C LEU A 450 -20.18 19.77 -32.95
N GLU A 451 -21.32 20.06 -33.57
CA GLU A 451 -22.02 21.33 -33.39
C GLU A 451 -22.48 21.48 -31.95
N GLY A 452 -22.19 22.62 -31.33
CA GLY A 452 -22.46 22.86 -29.90
C GLY A 452 -21.27 22.64 -28.97
N PHE A 453 -20.18 21.98 -29.43
CA PHE A 453 -18.96 21.74 -28.66
C PHE A 453 -17.81 22.63 -29.14
N GLY A 454 -17.98 23.97 -29.04
CA GLY A 454 -17.08 24.96 -29.62
C GLY A 454 -15.62 24.82 -29.12
N TRP A 455 -15.42 24.48 -27.84
CA TRP A 455 -14.10 24.25 -27.25
C TRP A 455 -13.40 23.05 -27.92
N LEU A 456 -14.13 21.96 -28.13
CA LEU A 456 -13.62 20.73 -28.73
C LEU A 456 -13.22 20.94 -30.20
N VAL A 457 -14.04 21.66 -30.95
CA VAL A 457 -13.76 22.00 -32.35
C VAL A 457 -12.53 22.88 -32.46
N ALA A 458 -12.35 23.84 -31.53
CA ALA A 458 -11.16 24.70 -31.51
C ALA A 458 -9.88 23.91 -31.24
N ASP A 459 -9.90 23.01 -30.26
CA ASP A 459 -8.73 22.19 -29.91
C ASP A 459 -8.40 21.15 -31.01
N LEU A 460 -9.39 20.52 -31.61
CA LEU A 460 -9.21 19.60 -32.74
C LEU A 460 -8.58 20.26 -33.97
N LYS A 461 -8.84 21.57 -34.21
CA LYS A 461 -8.17 22.34 -35.27
C LYS A 461 -6.70 22.51 -35.05
N ASN A 462 -6.26 22.56 -33.81
CA ASN A 462 -4.87 22.74 -33.43
C ASN A 462 -4.12 21.40 -33.26
N ALA A 463 -4.84 20.28 -33.24
CA ALA A 463 -4.26 18.94 -33.09
C ALA A 463 -3.47 18.53 -34.34
N LYS A 464 -2.29 17.92 -34.15
CA LYS A 464 -1.42 17.51 -35.27
C LYS A 464 -1.88 16.24 -35.98
N GLY A 465 -2.78 15.47 -35.37
CA GLY A 465 -3.34 14.22 -35.94
C GLY A 465 -2.37 13.03 -35.93
N SER A 466 -1.13 13.20 -35.45
CA SER A 466 -0.13 12.14 -35.45
C SER A 466 -0.40 11.01 -34.46
N GLU A 467 -1.08 11.30 -33.36
CA GLU A 467 -1.42 10.32 -32.33
C GLU A 467 -2.79 9.67 -32.56
N MET A 468 -3.64 10.27 -33.38
CA MET A 468 -5.02 9.80 -33.62
C MET A 468 -5.03 8.41 -34.25
N GLU A 469 -4.14 8.13 -35.22
CA GLU A 469 -4.08 6.81 -35.86
C GLU A 469 -3.60 5.74 -34.88
N ALA A 470 -2.62 6.08 -34.03
CA ALA A 470 -2.12 5.19 -32.98
C ALA A 470 -3.22 4.86 -31.93
N VAL A 471 -4.03 5.84 -31.54
CA VAL A 471 -5.15 5.63 -30.62
C VAL A 471 -6.21 4.71 -31.22
N ILE A 472 -6.55 4.92 -32.50
CA ILE A 472 -7.52 4.07 -33.22
C ILE A 472 -6.98 2.63 -33.33
N GLU A 473 -5.68 2.48 -33.64
CA GLU A 473 -5.03 1.17 -33.71
C GLU A 473 -4.98 0.49 -32.35
N GLU A 474 -4.66 1.24 -31.29
CA GLU A 474 -4.65 0.73 -29.92
C GLU A 474 -6.03 0.26 -29.48
N MET A 475 -7.06 1.04 -29.73
CA MET A 475 -8.45 0.65 -29.43
C MET A 475 -8.89 -0.60 -30.21
N GLY A 476 -8.36 -0.79 -31.41
CA GLY A 476 -8.57 -2.03 -32.19
C GLY A 476 -7.94 -3.28 -31.54
N LYS A 477 -6.92 -3.14 -30.70
CA LYS A 477 -6.30 -4.26 -29.96
C LYS A 477 -7.15 -4.80 -28.80
N TYR A 478 -8.13 -4.02 -28.34
CA TYR A 478 -9.10 -4.45 -27.31
C TYR A 478 -10.23 -5.34 -27.86
N ASP A 479 -10.08 -5.82 -29.08
CA ASP A 479 -11.05 -6.59 -29.86
C ASP A 479 -11.59 -7.85 -29.18
N VAL A 480 -10.73 -8.50 -28.43
CA VAL A 480 -11.05 -9.76 -27.73
C VAL A 480 -11.78 -9.50 -26.42
N VAL A 481 -11.84 -8.25 -25.98
CA VAL A 481 -12.08 -7.89 -24.59
C VAL A 481 -13.20 -6.86 -24.42
N ILE A 482 -13.44 -5.99 -25.39
CA ILE A 482 -14.53 -5.02 -25.35
C ILE A 482 -15.78 -5.67 -25.92
N GLN A 483 -16.93 -5.52 -25.26
CA GLN A 483 -18.21 -5.95 -25.79
C GLN A 483 -18.37 -5.40 -27.21
N SER A 484 -18.71 -6.26 -28.14
CA SER A 484 -18.78 -5.98 -29.57
C SER A 484 -19.56 -4.69 -29.91
N THR A 485 -20.60 -4.37 -29.14
CA THR A 485 -21.44 -3.19 -29.28
C THR A 485 -20.74 -1.85 -29.01
N LEU A 486 -19.92 -1.78 -27.97
CA LEU A 486 -19.13 -0.56 -27.60
C LEU A 486 -18.04 -0.29 -28.64
N ARG A 487 -17.40 -1.36 -29.12
CA ARG A 487 -16.40 -1.27 -30.18
C ARG A 487 -16.97 -0.77 -31.47
N GLU A 488 -18.11 -1.32 -31.91
CA GLU A 488 -18.79 -0.89 -33.13
C GLU A 488 -19.17 0.58 -33.02
N VAL A 489 -19.73 1.01 -31.90
CA VAL A 489 -20.11 2.41 -31.66
C VAL A 489 -18.84 3.30 -31.66
N PHE A 490 -17.78 2.94 -30.97
CA PHE A 490 -16.56 3.72 -30.92
C PHE A 490 -15.85 3.81 -32.26
N LEU A 491 -15.60 2.67 -32.91
CA LEU A 491 -14.93 2.65 -34.22
C LEU A 491 -15.79 3.27 -35.34
N ASP A 492 -17.09 3.09 -35.31
CA ASP A 492 -18.02 3.72 -36.26
C ASP A 492 -18.01 5.24 -36.08
N HIS A 493 -18.03 5.74 -34.84
CA HIS A 493 -17.96 7.17 -34.54
C HIS A 493 -16.60 7.79 -34.89
N ILE A 494 -15.50 7.15 -34.59
CA ILE A 494 -14.17 7.63 -34.98
C ILE A 494 -13.96 7.56 -36.47
N THR A 495 -14.42 6.52 -37.14
CA THR A 495 -14.37 6.40 -38.61
C THR A 495 -15.22 7.48 -39.28
N LYS A 496 -16.37 7.82 -38.70
CA LYS A 496 -17.21 8.94 -39.17
C LYS A 496 -16.61 10.32 -38.88
N LEU A 497 -15.81 10.44 -37.82
CA LEU A 497 -15.09 11.67 -37.48
C LEU A 497 -13.87 11.90 -38.38
N ARG A 498 -13.17 10.84 -38.82
CA ARG A 498 -11.95 10.91 -39.62
C ARG A 498 -12.05 11.83 -40.86
N PRO A 499 -13.13 11.79 -41.68
CA PRO A 499 -13.31 12.76 -42.75
C PRO A 499 -13.54 14.17 -42.26
N LYS A 500 -14.24 14.35 -41.11
CA LYS A 500 -14.55 15.66 -40.53
C LYS A 500 -13.31 16.28 -39.86
N LEU A 501 -12.44 15.48 -39.27
CA LEU A 501 -11.17 15.92 -38.70
C LEU A 501 -10.17 16.37 -39.78
N LYS A 502 -10.20 15.74 -40.97
CA LYS A 502 -9.42 16.18 -42.14
C LYS A 502 -9.94 17.48 -42.80
N LEU A 503 -11.19 17.85 -42.53
CA LEU A 503 -11.79 19.09 -43.02
C LEU A 503 -11.59 20.28 -42.08
N VAL A 504 -11.03 20.03 -40.89
CA VAL A 504 -10.74 21.02 -39.85
C VAL A 504 -9.27 21.45 -39.87
N GLY A 505 -8.42 20.82 -40.72
CA GLY A 505 -7.00 21.11 -40.95
C GLY A 505 -6.78 22.12 -42.08
#